data_d50f559362eceb8554f84f0fabdeee2f
#
_entry.id   d50f559362eceb8554f84f0fabdeee2f
#
_cell.length_a   1.000
_cell.length_b   1.000
_cell.length_c   1.000
_cell.angle_alpha   90.00
_cell.angle_beta   90.00
_cell.angle_gamma   90.00
#
_symmetry.space_group_name_H-M   'P 1'
#
loop_
_entity.id
_entity.type
_entity.pdbx_description
1 polymer ?
#
loop_
_entity_poly.entity_id
_entity_poly.type
_entity_poly.pdbx_seq_one_letter_code
_entity_poly.pdbx_strand_id
1 'polypeptide(L)'
;MFNPSIIDWHPTGHQGIFVNVLRRDEQTGDATVLIRMRPGCGYPAHRHLGVEEVFILQGGYRDADGERRAGEYFINDAGSAHHPIASDGEDCIMIAFAHSGIELLRDAAKAGRPGLVEKKNYLSKPFQKGDC
;
A
#
# COMPACT_ATOMS: atom_id res chain seq x y z
N MET A 1 8.34 -22.03 0.24
CA MET A 1 7.54 -21.28 -0.75
C MET A 1 6.51 -20.42 -0.03
N PHE A 2 6.39 -19.16 -0.43
CA PHE A 2 5.40 -18.27 0.15
C PHE A 2 3.98 -18.74 -0.19
N ASN A 3 3.14 -18.84 0.84
CA ASN A 3 1.75 -19.28 0.67
C ASN A 3 0.79 -18.22 1.21
N PRO A 4 0.22 -17.39 0.33
CA PRO A 4 -0.67 -16.32 0.77
C PRO A 4 -1.98 -16.81 1.38
N SER A 5 -2.36 -18.08 1.15
CA SER A 5 -3.63 -18.59 1.66
C SER A 5 -3.65 -18.80 3.17
N ILE A 6 -2.50 -18.85 3.82
CA ILE A 6 -2.43 -19.00 5.27
C ILE A 6 -2.48 -17.68 6.03
N ILE A 7 -2.46 -16.56 5.30
CA ILE A 7 -2.46 -15.24 5.90
C ILE A 7 -3.90 -14.79 6.14
N ASP A 8 -4.15 -14.23 7.32
CA ASP A 8 -5.46 -13.69 7.67
C ASP A 8 -5.61 -12.29 7.07
N TRP A 9 -6.17 -12.23 5.86
CA TRP A 9 -6.34 -10.98 5.14
C TRP A 9 -7.58 -10.24 5.60
N HIS A 10 -7.42 -8.96 5.90
CA HIS A 10 -8.50 -8.08 6.33
C HIS A 10 -8.77 -7.02 5.26
N PRO A 11 -10.03 -6.77 4.89
CA PRO A 11 -10.35 -5.72 3.93
C PRO A 11 -10.02 -4.35 4.52
N THR A 12 -9.58 -3.44 3.65
CA THR A 12 -9.22 -2.08 4.07
C THR A 12 -10.35 -1.08 3.89
N GLY A 13 -11.43 -1.47 3.18
CA GLY A 13 -12.44 -0.53 2.73
C GLY A 13 -12.13 0.07 1.35
N HIS A 14 -10.94 -0.18 0.82
CA HIS A 14 -10.60 0.13 -0.57
C HIS A 14 -10.71 -1.14 -1.38
N GLN A 15 -11.38 -1.05 -2.52
CA GLN A 15 -11.67 -2.23 -3.32
C GLN A 15 -10.40 -2.95 -3.74
N GLY A 16 -10.40 -4.27 -3.53
CA GLY A 16 -9.31 -5.13 -3.94
C GLY A 16 -8.04 -4.99 -3.11
N ILE A 17 -8.08 -4.24 -2.01
CA ILE A 17 -6.92 -4.02 -1.14
C ILE A 17 -7.18 -4.65 0.21
N PHE A 18 -6.29 -5.55 0.61
CA PHE A 18 -6.36 -6.28 1.87
C PHE A 18 -5.04 -6.15 2.60
N VAL A 19 -5.10 -6.21 3.92
CA VAL A 19 -3.90 -6.09 4.75
C VAL A 19 -3.90 -7.10 5.89
N ASN A 20 -2.70 -7.38 6.39
CA ASN A 20 -2.50 -7.96 7.70
C ASN A 20 -1.44 -7.11 8.40
N VAL A 21 -1.85 -6.41 9.45
CA VAL A 21 -0.95 -5.56 10.22
C VAL A 21 -0.18 -6.44 11.18
N LEU A 22 1.11 -6.63 10.92
CA LEU A 22 1.97 -7.48 11.74
C LEU A 22 2.42 -6.76 13.01
N ARG A 23 2.64 -5.46 12.92
CA ARG A 23 3.08 -4.64 14.03
C ARG A 23 2.63 -3.20 13.80
N ARG A 24 2.22 -2.57 14.87
CA ARG A 24 1.91 -1.13 14.87
C ARG A 24 2.45 -0.50 16.14
N ASP A 25 3.11 0.64 16.00
CA ASP A 25 3.53 1.46 17.12
C ASP A 25 2.70 2.74 17.08
N GLU A 26 1.78 2.88 18.02
CA GLU A 26 0.84 4.00 18.04
C GLU A 26 1.51 5.32 18.43
N GLN A 27 2.64 5.27 19.09
CA GLN A 27 3.37 6.48 19.51
C GLN A 27 4.12 7.09 18.32
N THR A 28 4.72 6.25 17.48
CA THR A 28 5.54 6.72 16.36
C THR A 28 4.79 6.71 15.03
N GLY A 29 3.72 5.92 14.93
CA GLY A 29 3.02 5.68 13.67
C GLY A 29 3.68 4.61 12.82
N ASP A 30 4.77 4.00 13.29
CA ASP A 30 5.44 2.93 12.56
C ASP A 30 4.52 1.71 12.43
N ALA A 31 4.59 1.06 11.29
CA ALA A 31 3.82 -0.17 11.07
C ALA A 31 4.57 -1.11 10.14
N THR A 32 4.42 -2.40 10.41
CA THR A 32 4.86 -3.46 9.51
C THR A 32 3.61 -4.16 9.01
N VAL A 33 3.41 -4.17 7.70
CA VAL A 33 2.14 -4.56 7.10
C VAL A 33 2.37 -5.48 5.90
N LEU A 34 1.60 -6.56 5.84
CA LEU A 34 1.44 -7.29 4.60
C LEU A 34 0.28 -6.67 3.83
N ILE A 35 0.50 -6.38 2.56
CA ILE A 35 -0.49 -5.75 1.69
C ILE A 35 -0.73 -6.65 0.49
N ARG A 36 -2.00 -6.88 0.19
CA ARG A 36 -2.43 -7.66 -0.96
C ARG A 36 -3.33 -6.79 -1.82
N MET A 37 -2.96 -6.63 -3.09
CA MET A 37 -3.73 -5.87 -4.06
C MET A 37 -4.11 -6.78 -5.21
N ARG A 38 -5.39 -6.82 -5.55
CA ARG A 38 -5.87 -7.62 -6.68
C ARG A 38 -5.42 -6.96 -7.99
N PRO A 39 -5.27 -7.74 -9.08
CA PRO A 39 -4.84 -7.19 -10.36
C PRO A 39 -5.68 -5.99 -10.78
N GLY A 40 -5.02 -4.91 -11.20
CA GLY A 40 -5.68 -3.68 -11.63
C GLY A 40 -6.19 -2.78 -10.52
N CYS A 41 -6.19 -3.26 -9.27
CA CYS A 41 -6.61 -2.46 -8.13
C CYS A 41 -5.44 -1.61 -7.63
N GLY A 42 -5.75 -0.39 -7.22
CA GLY A 42 -4.73 0.55 -6.76
C GLY A 42 -4.84 0.83 -5.27
N TYR A 43 -3.71 0.84 -4.59
CA TYR A 43 -3.66 1.40 -3.26
C TYR A 43 -3.93 2.92 -3.39
N PRO A 44 -4.77 3.49 -2.53
CA PRO A 44 -5.09 4.91 -2.65
C PRO A 44 -3.85 5.78 -2.70
N ALA A 45 -3.90 6.84 -3.48
CA ALA A 45 -2.80 7.80 -3.56
C ALA A 45 -2.44 8.28 -2.14
N HIS A 46 -1.17 8.26 -1.82
CA HIS A 46 -0.70 8.57 -0.47
C HIS A 46 0.71 9.15 -0.49
N ARG A 47 1.04 9.81 0.61
CA ARG A 47 2.37 10.35 0.86
C ARG A 47 2.99 9.60 2.04
N HIS A 48 4.25 9.28 1.92
CA HIS A 48 5.00 8.64 2.99
C HIS A 48 5.46 9.69 4.00
N LEU A 49 5.06 9.54 5.27
CA LEU A 49 5.45 10.48 6.32
C LEU A 49 6.89 10.24 6.76
N GLY A 50 7.35 9.01 6.66
CA GLY A 50 8.74 8.61 6.88
C GLY A 50 9.18 7.68 5.78
N VAL A 51 10.37 7.15 5.90
CA VAL A 51 10.87 6.14 4.97
C VAL A 51 10.01 4.89 5.04
N GLU A 52 9.69 4.31 3.89
CA GLU A 52 9.03 3.03 3.82
C GLU A 52 9.92 2.04 3.07
N GLU A 53 10.21 0.92 3.70
CA GLU A 53 10.92 -0.19 3.06
C GLU A 53 9.90 -1.20 2.57
N VAL A 54 10.08 -1.69 1.34
CA VAL A 54 9.14 -2.61 0.71
C VAL A 54 9.89 -3.80 0.12
N PHE A 55 9.33 -4.99 0.31
CA PHE A 55 9.76 -6.19 -0.39
C PHE A 55 8.54 -6.81 -1.07
N ILE A 56 8.62 -7.00 -2.38
CA ILE A 56 7.54 -7.64 -3.15
C ILE A 56 7.69 -9.15 -3.04
N LEU A 57 6.66 -9.80 -2.52
CA LEU A 57 6.64 -11.25 -2.32
C LEU A 57 6.02 -12.00 -3.50
N GLN A 58 5.07 -11.37 -4.19
CA GLN A 58 4.34 -11.97 -5.30
C GLN A 58 3.80 -10.88 -6.22
N GLY A 59 3.74 -11.16 -7.52
CA GLY A 59 3.17 -10.23 -8.49
C GLY A 59 4.02 -8.97 -8.63
N GLY A 60 3.35 -7.84 -8.65
CA GLY A 60 4.01 -6.56 -8.75
C GLY A 60 3.03 -5.42 -8.89
N TYR A 61 3.54 -4.21 -8.95
CA TYR A 61 2.72 -3.03 -9.21
C TYR A 61 3.45 -2.03 -10.09
N ARG A 62 2.71 -1.07 -10.61
CA ARG A 62 3.24 0.06 -11.36
C ARG A 62 2.76 1.37 -10.75
N ASP A 63 3.58 2.38 -10.87
CA ASP A 63 3.22 3.76 -10.55
C ASP A 63 3.95 4.70 -11.53
N ALA A 64 3.96 6.00 -11.26
CA ALA A 64 4.60 6.97 -12.14
C ALA A 64 6.11 6.74 -12.29
N ASP A 65 6.76 6.09 -11.32
CA ASP A 65 8.20 5.85 -11.34
C ASP A 65 8.57 4.54 -12.04
N GLY A 66 7.59 3.70 -12.40
CA GLY A 66 7.83 2.45 -13.10
C GLY A 66 7.19 1.26 -12.43
N GLU A 67 7.74 0.08 -12.71
CA GLU A 67 7.22 -1.18 -12.20
C GLU A 67 8.12 -1.76 -11.11
N ARG A 68 7.46 -2.44 -10.14
CA ARG A 68 8.12 -3.25 -9.11
C ARG A 68 7.61 -4.67 -9.24
N ARG A 69 8.50 -5.64 -9.05
CA ARG A 69 8.18 -7.06 -9.26
C ARG A 69 8.62 -7.91 -8.08
N ALA A 70 8.07 -9.11 -8.00
CA ALA A 70 8.42 -10.07 -6.95
C ALA A 70 9.94 -10.27 -6.86
N GLY A 71 10.45 -10.26 -5.63
CA GLY A 71 11.87 -10.36 -5.35
C GLY A 71 12.60 -9.04 -5.21
N GLU A 72 11.97 -7.92 -5.56
CA GLU A 72 12.58 -6.60 -5.41
C GLU A 72 12.40 -6.04 -4.01
N TYR A 73 13.48 -5.47 -3.50
CA TYR A 73 13.49 -4.64 -2.29
C TYR A 73 13.79 -3.21 -2.69
N PHE A 74 13.05 -2.26 -2.13
CA PHE A 74 13.26 -0.85 -2.43
C PHE A 74 12.78 0.04 -1.29
N ILE A 75 13.15 1.29 -1.36
CA ILE A 75 12.80 2.29 -0.37
C ILE A 75 12.00 3.40 -1.03
N ASN A 76 10.89 3.77 -0.41
CA ASN A 76 10.16 4.99 -0.73
C ASN A 76 10.60 6.06 0.27
N ASP A 77 11.10 7.18 -0.25
CA ASP A 77 11.63 8.23 0.60
C ASP A 77 10.54 8.94 1.39
N ALA A 78 10.90 9.45 2.55
CA ALA A 78 10.01 10.32 3.32
C ALA A 78 9.59 11.51 2.46
N GLY A 79 8.31 11.83 2.47
CA GLY A 79 7.75 12.93 1.69
C GLY A 79 7.37 12.54 0.27
N SER A 80 7.78 11.39 -0.22
CA SER A 80 7.38 10.92 -1.54
C SER A 80 5.92 10.49 -1.55
N ALA A 81 5.27 10.61 -2.71
CA ALA A 81 3.88 10.23 -2.88
C ALA A 81 3.70 9.43 -4.15
N HIS A 82 2.77 8.47 -4.12
CA HIS A 82 2.47 7.67 -5.28
C HIS A 82 1.07 7.06 -5.20
N HIS A 83 0.68 6.42 -6.32
CA HIS A 83 -0.58 5.69 -6.44
C HIS A 83 -0.28 4.36 -7.12
N PRO A 84 0.18 3.35 -6.38
CA PRO A 84 0.55 2.07 -6.99
C PRO A 84 -0.68 1.27 -7.40
N ILE A 85 -0.61 0.66 -8.57
CA ILE A 85 -1.68 -0.17 -9.13
C ILE A 85 -1.10 -1.55 -9.41
N ALA A 86 -1.72 -2.58 -8.85
CA ALA A 86 -1.26 -3.95 -9.05
C ALA A 86 -1.25 -4.31 -10.54
N SER A 87 -0.18 -4.95 -10.95
CA SER A 87 -0.04 -5.43 -12.34
C SER A 87 -1.04 -6.55 -12.63
N ASP A 88 -1.31 -6.76 -13.91
CA ASP A 88 -2.23 -7.80 -14.33
C ASP A 88 -1.62 -9.18 -14.08
N GLY A 89 -2.49 -10.19 -14.01
CA GLY A 89 -2.10 -11.59 -13.97
C GLY A 89 -2.23 -12.25 -12.61
N GLU A 90 -1.79 -11.60 -11.56
CA GLU A 90 -1.88 -12.15 -10.21
C GLU A 90 -1.90 -11.03 -9.18
N ASP A 91 -2.30 -11.38 -7.96
CA ASP A 91 -2.30 -10.43 -6.86
C ASP A 91 -0.88 -9.94 -6.58
N CYS A 92 -0.75 -8.64 -6.30
CA CYS A 92 0.49 -8.08 -5.79
C CYS A 92 0.49 -8.23 -4.27
N ILE A 93 1.48 -8.91 -3.74
CA ILE A 93 1.64 -9.09 -2.30
C ILE A 93 3.00 -8.59 -1.89
N MET A 94 3.02 -7.70 -0.90
CA MET A 94 4.26 -7.11 -0.43
C MET A 94 4.26 -6.99 1.09
N ILE A 95 5.45 -6.92 1.67
CA ILE A 95 5.62 -6.51 3.04
C ILE A 95 6.20 -5.09 3.05
N ALA A 96 5.60 -4.23 3.84
CA ALA A 96 6.01 -2.84 3.96
C ALA A 96 6.34 -2.52 5.42
N PHE A 97 7.46 -1.84 5.61
CA PHE A 97 7.89 -1.33 6.90
C PHE A 97 7.79 0.19 6.82
N ALA A 98 6.66 0.74 7.23
CA ALA A 98 6.37 2.16 7.12
C ALA A 98 6.76 2.87 8.41
N HIS A 99 7.68 3.82 8.29
CA HIS A 99 8.07 4.67 9.42
C HIS A 99 7.14 5.88 9.45
N SER A 100 6.59 6.20 10.62
CA SER A 100 5.71 7.35 10.83
C SER A 100 4.35 7.28 10.10
N GLY A 101 4.08 6.22 9.34
CA GLY A 101 2.82 6.03 8.64
C GLY A 101 2.71 6.74 7.30
N ILE A 102 1.47 6.91 6.85
CA ILE A 102 1.17 7.53 5.56
C ILE A 102 0.05 8.56 5.71
N GLU A 103 -0.05 9.47 4.74
CA GLU A 103 -1.20 10.36 4.57
C GLU A 103 -1.91 9.98 3.27
N LEU A 104 -3.21 9.73 3.35
CA LEU A 104 -4.00 9.48 2.14
C LEU A 104 -4.33 10.80 1.46
N LEU A 105 -4.15 10.83 0.14
CA LEU A 105 -4.49 11.97 -0.69
C LEU A 105 -5.88 11.76 -1.26
N ARG A 106 -6.72 12.82 -1.27
CA ARG A 106 -8.11 12.70 -1.71
C ARG A 106 -8.24 12.40 -3.18
N ASP A 107 -7.29 12.87 -3.95
CA ASP A 107 -7.32 12.78 -5.41
C ASP A 107 -5.98 12.24 -5.87
N ALA A 108 -6.00 11.12 -6.58
CA ALA A 108 -4.79 10.50 -7.12
C ALA A 108 -3.99 11.45 -8.01
N ALA A 109 -4.67 12.34 -8.74
CA ALA A 109 -4.01 13.33 -9.59
C ALA A 109 -3.22 14.36 -8.80
N LYS A 110 -3.47 14.46 -7.49
CA LYS A 110 -2.76 15.35 -6.57
C LYS A 110 -1.67 14.65 -5.78
N ALA A 111 -1.41 13.39 -6.06
CA ALA A 111 -0.28 12.70 -5.46
C ALA A 111 1.00 13.50 -5.74
N GLY A 112 1.80 13.74 -4.72
CA GLY A 112 2.98 14.59 -4.83
C GLY A 112 2.75 16.04 -4.44
N ARG A 113 1.51 16.46 -4.19
CA ARG A 113 1.19 17.82 -3.75
C ARG A 113 0.87 17.87 -2.27
N PRO A 114 1.38 18.84 -1.51
CA PRO A 114 0.88 19.09 -0.17
C PRO A 114 -0.55 19.64 -0.27
N GLY A 115 -1.36 19.47 0.77
CA GLY A 115 -2.70 20.04 0.80
C GLY A 115 -3.75 19.04 1.20
N LEU A 116 -4.79 18.85 0.41
CA LEU A 116 -5.98 18.07 0.76
C LEU A 116 -5.63 16.59 1.05
N VAL A 117 -5.28 16.32 2.30
CA VAL A 117 -4.89 14.98 2.73
C VAL A 117 -5.73 14.56 3.93
N GLU A 118 -5.88 13.25 4.08
CA GLU A 118 -6.46 12.65 5.27
C GLU A 118 -5.44 11.71 5.87
N LYS A 119 -5.24 11.82 7.18
CA LYS A 119 -4.41 10.87 7.91
C LYS A 119 -5.24 9.62 8.17
N LYS A 120 -4.74 8.49 7.70
CA LYS A 120 -5.41 7.21 7.86
C LYS A 120 -4.41 6.17 8.30
N ASN A 121 -4.89 5.14 8.96
CA ASN A 121 -4.14 3.93 9.15
C ASN A 121 -4.49 2.95 8.03
N TYR A 122 -3.84 1.79 8.01
CA TYR A 122 -4.07 0.79 6.98
C TYR A 122 -5.45 0.13 7.09
N LEU A 123 -6.13 0.26 8.24
CA LEU A 123 -7.46 -0.27 8.46
C LEU A 123 -8.46 0.87 8.27
N SER A 124 -8.76 1.22 7.04
CA SER A 124 -9.60 2.35 6.77
C SER A 124 -11.01 1.93 6.34
N LYS A 125 -11.75 2.78 5.80
CA LYS A 125 -13.18 2.91 5.54
C LYS A 125 -13.90 1.68 4.96
N PRO A 126 -15.25 1.62 5.07
CA PRO A 126 -16.02 0.53 4.50
C PRO A 126 -15.77 0.33 3.02
N PHE A 127 -15.79 -0.92 2.63
CA PHE A 127 -15.62 -1.34 1.25
C PHE A 127 -16.75 -0.81 0.38
N GLN A 128 -16.41 -0.27 -0.77
CA GLN A 128 -17.37 0.14 -1.78
C GLN A 128 -17.28 -0.80 -2.97
N LYS A 129 -18.43 -1.26 -3.44
CA LYS A 129 -18.48 -2.12 -4.61
C LYS A 129 -18.11 -1.35 -5.87
N GLY A 130 -17.46 -2.03 -6.76
CA GLY A 130 -17.06 -1.52 -8.06
C GLY A 130 -15.88 -2.32 -8.59
N ASP A 131 -15.55 -2.12 -9.83
CA ASP A 131 -14.37 -2.74 -10.43
C ASP A 131 -13.14 -1.89 -10.13
N CYS A 132 -11.97 -2.53 -10.10
CA CYS A 132 -10.72 -1.81 -9.90
C CYS A 132 -10.25 -1.07 -11.16
#